data_531990d0849aa71f4caa1b3010c06078
#
_entry.id   531990d0849aa71f4caa1b3010c06078
#
_cell.length_a   1.000
_cell.length_b   1.000
_cell.length_c   1.000
_cell.angle_alpha   90.00
_cell.angle_beta   90.00
_cell.angle_gamma   90.00
#
_symmetry.space_group_name_H-M   'P 1'
#
loop_
_entity.id
_entity.type
_entity.pdbx_description
1 polymer ?
#
loop_
_entity_poly.entity_id
_entity_poly.type
_entity_poly.pdbx_seq_one_letter_code
_entity_poly.pdbx_strand_id
1 'polypeptide(L)'
;MPSMDESTLSASSRADLAELGQRLYDEALVRREDELITDPRGQPIGWLLDTRVPMLDGELFEEVGAVLAERLQNRGGHQVVGYGFGAYPLVCSVLSTDDDRFKGGLVREERKEHGRRRLVEGPLDEDAPVVLLDDIINSGRSASQALRLLRRDGWEVEGLLTLFNFTWSSGQERIRAEGLWTDSLLDLNLKDGRSSGSDSA
;
A
#
# COMPACT_ATOMS: atom_id res chain seq x y z
N MET A 1 9.00 21.49 -3.08
CA MET A 1 8.04 21.22 -2.00
C MET A 1 8.79 20.49 -0.91
N PRO A 2 8.79 20.95 0.35
CA PRO A 2 9.49 20.26 1.40
C PRO A 2 8.83 18.93 1.69
N SER A 3 9.62 17.87 1.78
CA SER A 3 9.22 16.59 2.36
C SER A 3 8.73 16.87 3.79
N MET A 4 7.51 16.48 4.11
CA MET A 4 7.09 16.51 5.51
C MET A 4 7.93 15.48 6.26
N ASP A 5 8.70 16.01 7.19
CA ASP A 5 9.61 15.28 8.05
C ASP A 5 8.77 14.52 9.09
N GLU A 6 9.07 13.24 9.30
CA GLU A 6 8.48 12.40 10.38
C GLU A 6 8.63 13.04 11.78
N SER A 7 9.41 14.12 11.88
CA SER A 7 9.62 14.89 13.12
C SER A 7 8.35 15.61 13.62
N THR A 8 7.28 15.68 12.84
CA THR A 8 6.07 16.46 13.18
C THR A 8 5.02 15.67 13.98
N LEU A 9 5.09 14.33 13.99
CA LEU A 9 4.19 13.52 14.83
C LEU A 9 4.56 13.63 16.31
N SER A 10 3.56 13.73 17.18
CA SER A 10 3.77 13.66 18.63
C SER A 10 4.38 12.29 19.00
N ALA A 11 5.07 12.21 20.15
CA ALA A 11 5.63 10.93 20.61
C ALA A 11 4.53 9.87 20.83
N SER A 12 3.32 10.26 21.25
CA SER A 12 2.16 9.38 21.37
C SER A 12 1.70 8.86 20.03
N SER A 13 1.51 9.71 19.04
CA SER A 13 1.10 9.30 17.68
C SER A 13 2.11 8.37 16.99
N ARG A 14 3.41 8.51 17.32
CA ARG A 14 4.44 7.58 16.82
C ARG A 14 4.38 6.21 17.49
N ALA A 15 4.07 6.18 18.79
CA ALA A 15 3.90 4.94 19.53
C ALA A 15 2.66 4.17 19.04
N ASP A 16 1.55 4.88 18.84
CA ASP A 16 0.29 4.30 18.33
C ASP A 16 0.47 3.74 16.91
N LEU A 17 1.20 4.45 16.04
CA LEU A 17 1.50 3.97 14.70
C LEU A 17 2.44 2.76 14.70
N ALA A 18 3.40 2.70 15.62
CA ALA A 18 4.30 1.56 15.76
C ALA A 18 3.55 0.32 16.27
N GLU A 19 2.60 0.49 17.19
CA GLU A 19 1.75 -0.59 17.69
C GLU A 19 0.82 -1.12 16.59
N LEU A 20 0.13 -0.24 15.87
CA LEU A 20 -0.68 -0.62 14.71
C LEU A 20 0.17 -1.38 13.69
N GLY A 21 1.37 -0.90 13.44
CA GLY A 21 2.28 -1.53 12.52
C GLY A 21 2.74 -2.92 12.91
N GLN A 22 3.00 -3.13 14.19
CA GLN A 22 3.36 -4.44 14.70
C GLN A 22 2.17 -5.42 14.57
N ARG A 23 0.96 -4.99 14.93
CA ARG A 23 -0.26 -5.79 14.77
C ARG A 23 -0.49 -6.19 13.31
N LEU A 24 -0.39 -5.23 12.38
CA LEU A 24 -0.52 -5.49 10.94
C LEU A 24 0.53 -6.50 10.45
N TYR A 25 1.77 -6.37 10.90
CA TYR A 25 2.85 -7.28 10.52
C TYR A 25 2.60 -8.69 11.05
N ASP A 26 2.26 -8.81 12.34
CA ASP A 26 2.04 -10.11 12.99
C ASP A 26 0.86 -10.86 12.37
N GLU A 27 -0.23 -10.16 12.03
CA GLU A 27 -1.41 -10.73 11.38
C GLU A 27 -1.16 -11.08 9.90
N ALA A 28 -0.35 -10.30 9.20
CA ALA A 28 -0.05 -10.52 7.79
C ALA A 28 1.01 -11.60 7.55
N LEU A 29 1.82 -11.92 8.58
CA LEU A 29 2.98 -12.79 8.43
C LEU A 29 2.56 -14.26 8.33
N VAL A 30 2.75 -14.86 7.15
CA VAL A 30 2.60 -16.29 6.91
C VAL A 30 3.97 -16.93 6.84
N ARG A 31 4.21 -17.98 7.63
CA ARG A 31 5.46 -18.73 7.66
C ARG A 31 5.30 -20.09 6.99
N ARG A 32 6.36 -20.56 6.36
CA ARG A 32 6.39 -21.87 5.72
C ARG A 32 6.18 -23.03 6.70
N GLU A 33 6.47 -22.82 7.96
CA GLU A 33 6.24 -23.81 9.04
C GLU A 33 4.75 -24.05 9.26
N ASP A 34 3.93 -23.04 9.00
CA ASP A 34 2.48 -23.07 9.22
C ASP A 34 1.72 -23.47 7.95
N GLU A 35 2.21 -23.03 6.78
CA GLU A 35 1.55 -23.24 5.51
C GLU A 35 2.57 -23.37 4.36
N LEU A 36 2.24 -24.21 3.36
CA LEU A 36 3.07 -24.31 2.16
C LEU A 36 2.91 -23.08 1.27
N ILE A 37 3.92 -22.21 1.26
CA ILE A 37 3.94 -20.97 0.50
C ILE A 37 5.00 -21.01 -0.60
N THR A 38 4.65 -20.46 -1.75
CA THR A 38 5.52 -20.39 -2.92
C THR A 38 5.56 -18.98 -3.51
N ASP A 39 6.66 -18.65 -4.19
CA ASP A 39 6.75 -17.47 -5.02
C ASP A 39 5.90 -17.60 -6.30
N PRO A 40 5.74 -16.54 -7.12
CA PRO A 40 4.99 -16.61 -8.38
C PRO A 40 5.54 -17.59 -9.42
N ARG A 41 6.75 -18.13 -9.21
CA ARG A 41 7.38 -19.16 -10.05
C ARG A 41 7.15 -20.58 -9.49
N GLY A 42 6.38 -20.69 -8.38
CA GLY A 42 6.13 -21.96 -7.71
C GLY A 42 7.29 -22.45 -6.82
N GLN A 43 8.31 -21.61 -6.56
CA GLN A 43 9.41 -22.00 -5.69
C GLN A 43 9.03 -21.77 -4.23
N PRO A 44 9.32 -22.74 -3.33
CA PRO A 44 9.05 -22.57 -1.90
C PRO A 44 9.80 -21.39 -1.32
N ILE A 45 9.08 -20.57 -0.55
CA ILE A 45 9.65 -19.42 0.18
C ILE A 45 9.48 -19.63 1.70
N GLY A 46 10.30 -18.95 2.50
CA GLY A 46 10.31 -19.10 3.96
C GLY A 46 9.15 -18.36 4.64
N TRP A 47 8.71 -17.27 4.07
CA TRP A 47 7.64 -16.42 4.59
C TRP A 47 7.09 -15.51 3.49
N LEU A 48 5.88 -15.00 3.70
CA LEU A 48 5.28 -13.92 2.92
C LEU A 48 4.43 -13.03 3.86
N LEU A 49 4.10 -11.83 3.42
CA LEU A 49 3.08 -11.00 4.06
C LEU A 49 1.80 -11.08 3.23
N ASP A 50 0.74 -11.57 3.83
CA ASP A 50 -0.61 -11.53 3.27
C ASP A 50 -1.42 -10.42 3.95
N THR A 51 -1.32 -9.23 3.42
CA THR A 51 -2.00 -8.03 3.94
C THR A 51 -3.51 -8.12 3.88
N ARG A 52 -4.06 -9.05 3.10
CA ARG A 52 -5.50 -9.27 3.02
C ARG A 52 -6.05 -9.81 4.34
N VAL A 53 -5.26 -10.55 5.10
CA VAL A 53 -5.69 -11.10 6.40
C VAL A 53 -6.02 -9.96 7.37
N PRO A 54 -5.09 -9.06 7.76
CA PRO A 54 -5.41 -7.95 8.65
C PRO A 54 -6.42 -6.97 8.05
N MET A 55 -6.42 -6.78 6.73
CA MET A 55 -7.37 -5.87 6.09
C MET A 55 -8.80 -6.42 5.95
N LEU A 56 -9.05 -7.65 6.36
CA LEU A 56 -10.38 -8.24 6.50
C LEU A 56 -10.80 -8.39 7.99
N ASP A 57 -9.96 -7.96 8.94
CA ASP A 57 -10.35 -7.71 10.31
C ASP A 57 -10.94 -6.31 10.44
N GLY A 58 -12.12 -6.19 11.08
CA GLY A 58 -12.87 -4.93 11.11
C GLY A 58 -12.18 -3.83 11.90
N GLU A 59 -11.50 -4.16 13.01
CA GLU A 59 -10.79 -3.19 13.85
C GLU A 59 -9.56 -2.64 13.10
N LEU A 60 -8.72 -3.52 12.56
CA LEU A 60 -7.54 -3.13 11.78
C LEU A 60 -7.92 -2.38 10.50
N PHE A 61 -9.01 -2.77 9.85
CA PHE A 61 -9.53 -2.07 8.68
C PHE A 61 -9.88 -0.61 8.99
N GLU A 62 -10.56 -0.35 10.11
CA GLU A 62 -10.95 1.01 10.52
C GLU A 62 -9.71 1.84 10.93
N GLU A 63 -8.80 1.28 11.71
CA GLU A 63 -7.58 1.97 12.15
C GLU A 63 -6.68 2.32 10.95
N VAL A 64 -6.46 1.39 10.03
CA VAL A 64 -5.69 1.63 8.80
C VAL A 64 -6.35 2.69 7.95
N GLY A 65 -7.67 2.62 7.78
CA GLY A 65 -8.44 3.61 7.03
C GLY A 65 -8.24 5.01 7.57
N ALA A 66 -8.32 5.19 8.89
CA ALA A 66 -8.11 6.48 9.54
C ALA A 66 -6.69 7.03 9.32
N VAL A 67 -5.66 6.20 9.47
CA VAL A 67 -4.26 6.63 9.26
C VAL A 67 -3.98 6.97 7.78
N LEU A 68 -4.49 6.16 6.85
CA LEU A 68 -4.35 6.45 5.42
C LEU A 68 -5.06 7.75 5.05
N ALA A 69 -6.28 7.97 5.54
CA ALA A 69 -7.06 9.17 5.30
C ALA A 69 -6.33 10.43 5.82
N GLU A 70 -5.77 10.39 7.03
CA GLU A 70 -4.98 11.49 7.59
C GLU A 70 -3.77 11.82 6.70
N ARG A 71 -3.02 10.80 6.25
CA ARG A 71 -1.86 11.02 5.38
C ARG A 71 -2.23 11.60 4.02
N LEU A 72 -3.35 11.17 3.45
CA LEU A 72 -3.88 11.69 2.20
C LEU A 72 -4.32 13.14 2.35
N GLN A 73 -5.05 13.48 3.42
CA GLN A 73 -5.48 14.85 3.72
C GLN A 73 -4.30 15.81 3.85
N ASN A 74 -3.25 15.42 4.57
CA ASN A 74 -2.03 16.20 4.76
C ASN A 74 -1.30 16.48 3.44
N ARG A 75 -1.58 15.72 2.38
CA ARG A 75 -1.03 15.90 1.02
C ARG A 75 -2.03 16.51 0.03
N GLY A 76 -3.27 16.76 0.46
CA GLY A 76 -4.33 17.29 -0.40
C GLY A 76 -4.96 16.25 -1.33
N GLY A 77 -4.66 14.98 -1.16
CA GLY A 77 -5.23 13.90 -1.96
C GLY A 77 -6.67 13.60 -1.56
N HIS A 78 -7.59 13.62 -2.53
CA HIS A 78 -9.02 13.36 -2.31
C HIS A 78 -9.57 12.20 -3.15
N GLN A 79 -8.81 11.73 -4.13
CA GLN A 79 -9.17 10.58 -4.95
C GLN A 79 -8.11 9.50 -4.82
N VAL A 80 -8.55 8.28 -4.51
CA VAL A 80 -7.66 7.14 -4.32
C VAL A 80 -8.02 6.02 -5.28
N VAL A 81 -7.02 5.35 -5.81
CA VAL A 81 -7.22 4.19 -6.68
C VAL A 81 -6.38 3.02 -6.21
N GLY A 82 -6.96 1.83 -6.27
CA GLY A 82 -6.25 0.59 -5.94
C GLY A 82 -6.05 -0.28 -7.17
N TYR A 83 -4.89 -0.92 -7.27
CA TYR A 83 -4.58 -1.89 -8.32
C TYR A 83 -4.21 -3.23 -7.70
N GLY A 84 -4.97 -4.26 -8.08
CA GLY A 84 -4.79 -5.60 -7.53
C GLY A 84 -5.54 -5.84 -6.21
N PHE A 85 -5.61 -7.12 -5.85
CA PHE A 85 -6.49 -7.59 -4.78
C PHE A 85 -6.09 -7.08 -3.39
N GLY A 86 -4.80 -6.87 -3.14
CA GLY A 86 -4.29 -6.34 -1.86
C GLY A 86 -4.62 -4.86 -1.65
N ALA A 87 -4.73 -4.09 -2.74
CA ALA A 87 -5.02 -2.66 -2.66
C ALA A 87 -6.51 -2.33 -2.48
N TYR A 88 -7.42 -3.20 -2.89
CA TYR A 88 -8.85 -2.91 -2.85
C TYR A 88 -9.40 -2.68 -1.43
N PRO A 89 -9.04 -3.50 -0.42
CA PRO A 89 -9.43 -3.22 0.95
C PRO A 89 -8.94 -1.86 1.46
N LEU A 90 -7.76 -1.40 1.03
CA LEU A 90 -7.22 -0.10 1.42
C LEU A 90 -8.04 1.07 0.87
N VAL A 91 -8.47 0.96 -0.39
CA VAL A 91 -9.41 1.94 -0.95
C VAL A 91 -10.71 1.97 -0.14
N CYS A 92 -11.25 0.79 0.16
CA CYS A 92 -12.49 0.69 0.93
C CYS A 92 -12.33 1.23 2.36
N SER A 93 -11.19 1.00 3.02
CA SER A 93 -10.94 1.49 4.38
C SER A 93 -10.87 3.03 4.42
N VAL A 94 -10.21 3.65 3.44
CA VAL A 94 -10.23 5.12 3.32
C VAL A 94 -11.64 5.66 3.13
N LEU A 95 -12.46 5.00 2.29
CA LEU A 95 -13.83 5.43 2.03
C LEU A 95 -14.78 5.17 3.21
N SER A 96 -14.42 4.30 4.15
CA SER A 96 -15.22 4.02 5.35
C SER A 96 -15.04 5.06 6.46
N THR A 97 -14.04 5.94 6.33
CA THR A 97 -13.86 7.04 7.28
C THR A 97 -15.02 8.04 7.12
N ASP A 98 -15.34 8.77 8.20
CA ASP A 98 -16.42 9.78 8.21
C ASP A 98 -16.07 11.03 7.37
N ASP A 99 -15.26 10.87 6.33
CA ASP A 99 -14.83 11.96 5.47
C ASP A 99 -15.40 11.82 4.06
N ASP A 100 -16.55 12.47 3.84
CA ASP A 100 -17.24 12.51 2.55
C ASP A 100 -16.41 13.08 1.38
N ARG A 101 -15.19 13.56 1.65
CA ARG A 101 -14.31 14.16 0.63
C ARG A 101 -13.59 13.13 -0.23
N PHE A 102 -13.46 11.88 0.25
CA PHE A 102 -12.76 10.86 -0.52
C PHE A 102 -13.64 10.23 -1.60
N LYS A 103 -13.05 10.02 -2.76
CA LYS A 103 -13.60 9.18 -3.81
C LYS A 103 -12.65 8.05 -4.12
N GLY A 104 -13.17 6.85 -4.29
CA GLY A 104 -12.37 5.66 -4.54
C GLY A 104 -12.60 5.06 -5.92
N GLY A 105 -11.55 4.48 -6.48
CA GLY A 105 -11.61 3.73 -7.71
C GLY A 105 -10.79 2.45 -7.67
N LEU A 106 -11.23 1.46 -8.45
CA LEU A 106 -10.56 0.18 -8.61
C LEU A 106 -10.03 0.06 -10.04
N VAL A 107 -8.71 -0.12 -10.14
CA VAL A 107 -8.01 -0.25 -11.43
C VAL A 107 -8.01 -1.72 -11.84
N ARG A 108 -8.48 -2.00 -13.04
CA ARG A 108 -8.50 -3.35 -13.62
C ARG A 108 -7.19 -3.62 -14.35
N GLU A 109 -6.80 -4.88 -14.40
CA GLU A 109 -5.66 -5.29 -15.22
C GLU A 109 -5.94 -5.11 -16.72
N GLU A 110 -7.19 -5.34 -17.12
CA GLU A 110 -7.67 -5.19 -18.48
C GLU A 110 -9.03 -4.48 -18.52
N ARG A 111 -9.29 -3.76 -19.61
CA ARG A 111 -10.61 -3.19 -19.85
C ARG A 111 -11.63 -4.30 -20.06
N LYS A 112 -12.83 -4.14 -19.50
CA LYS A 112 -13.95 -5.02 -19.80
C LYS A 112 -14.27 -4.98 -21.30
N GLU A 113 -14.49 -6.14 -21.89
CA GLU A 113 -15.01 -6.24 -23.28
C GLU A 113 -16.47 -5.78 -23.38
N HIS A 114 -17.21 -5.84 -22.27
CA HIS A 114 -18.64 -5.53 -22.19
C HIS A 114 -18.94 -4.44 -21.15
N GLY A 115 -20.12 -3.82 -21.26
CA GLY A 115 -20.59 -2.77 -20.36
C GLY A 115 -19.89 -1.43 -20.59
N ARG A 116 -19.48 -0.75 -19.51
CA ARG A 116 -18.85 0.58 -19.60
C ARG A 116 -17.46 0.59 -20.22
N ARG A 117 -16.81 -0.57 -20.38
CA ARG A 117 -15.44 -0.73 -20.94
C ARG A 117 -14.39 0.17 -20.28
N ARG A 118 -14.58 0.48 -18.99
CA ARG A 118 -13.66 1.32 -18.23
C ARG A 118 -12.49 0.49 -17.70
N LEU A 119 -11.33 1.14 -17.59
CA LEU A 119 -10.17 0.61 -16.90
C LEU A 119 -10.28 0.86 -15.40
N VAL A 120 -10.77 2.04 -15.03
CA VAL A 120 -10.99 2.46 -13.64
C VAL A 120 -12.47 2.47 -13.35
N GLU A 121 -12.89 1.74 -12.32
CA GLU A 121 -14.27 1.71 -11.82
C GLU A 121 -14.34 2.60 -10.57
N GLY A 122 -15.31 3.49 -10.52
CA GLY A 122 -15.52 4.39 -9.39
C GLY A 122 -16.15 5.71 -9.83
N PRO A 123 -16.57 6.55 -8.85
CA PRO A 123 -17.17 7.87 -9.10
C PRO A 123 -16.12 8.98 -9.18
N LEU A 124 -14.93 8.68 -9.73
CA LEU A 124 -13.81 9.60 -9.79
C LEU A 124 -14.06 10.73 -10.80
N ASP A 125 -13.42 11.88 -10.53
CA ASP A 125 -13.36 13.03 -11.42
C ASP A 125 -12.10 12.89 -12.30
N GLU A 126 -12.29 12.83 -13.61
CA GLU A 126 -11.21 12.64 -14.58
C GLU A 126 -10.29 13.87 -14.69
N ASP A 127 -10.75 15.04 -14.25
CA ASP A 127 -9.98 16.29 -14.27
C ASP A 127 -9.14 16.52 -12.99
N ALA A 128 -9.25 15.62 -12.00
CA ALA A 128 -8.51 15.72 -10.75
C ALA A 128 -7.51 14.56 -10.58
N PRO A 129 -6.33 14.79 -9.96
CA PRO A 129 -5.33 13.76 -9.77
C PRO A 129 -5.80 12.66 -8.81
N VAL A 130 -5.23 11.48 -8.96
CA VAL A 130 -5.46 10.33 -8.08
C VAL A 130 -4.19 9.93 -7.35
N VAL A 131 -4.36 9.39 -6.14
CA VAL A 131 -3.28 8.72 -5.39
C VAL A 131 -3.45 7.21 -5.56
N LEU A 132 -2.39 6.54 -5.96
CA LEU A 132 -2.36 5.08 -6.03
C LEU A 132 -2.16 4.52 -4.62
N LEU A 133 -3.02 3.60 -4.20
CA LEU A 133 -2.84 2.79 -3.00
C LEU A 133 -2.35 1.40 -3.40
N ASP A 134 -1.37 0.88 -2.66
CA ASP A 134 -0.91 -0.50 -2.78
C ASP A 134 -0.61 -1.05 -1.38
N ASP A 135 -0.63 -2.35 -1.20
CA ASP A 135 -0.39 -2.95 0.09
C ASP A 135 1.11 -3.02 0.43
N ILE A 136 1.93 -3.47 -0.50
CA ILE A 136 3.37 -3.65 -0.31
C ILE A 136 4.16 -3.09 -1.48
N ILE A 137 5.10 -2.19 -1.20
CA ILE A 137 6.10 -1.85 -2.20
C ILE A 137 7.40 -2.61 -1.95
N ASN A 138 7.72 -3.51 -2.87
CA ASN A 138 8.99 -4.23 -2.92
C ASN A 138 9.79 -3.74 -4.15
N SER A 139 9.72 -4.43 -5.27
CA SER A 139 10.42 -4.01 -6.50
C SER A 139 9.78 -2.84 -7.24
N GLY A 140 8.58 -2.43 -6.86
CA GLY A 140 7.78 -1.41 -7.52
C GLY A 140 7.20 -1.81 -8.89
N ARG A 141 7.26 -3.09 -9.26
CA ARG A 141 6.77 -3.56 -10.58
C ARG A 141 5.26 -3.42 -10.71
N SER A 142 4.51 -3.82 -9.68
CA SER A 142 3.04 -3.70 -9.64
C SER A 142 2.63 -2.24 -9.73
N ALA A 143 3.17 -1.38 -8.87
CA ALA A 143 2.91 0.06 -8.90
C ALA A 143 3.28 0.70 -10.25
N SER A 144 4.44 0.36 -10.85
CA SER A 144 4.81 0.85 -12.19
C SER A 144 3.85 0.36 -13.28
N GLN A 145 3.28 -0.84 -13.15
CA GLN A 145 2.27 -1.33 -14.07
C GLN A 145 0.97 -0.55 -13.94
N ALA A 146 0.49 -0.38 -12.71
CA ALA A 146 -0.70 0.44 -12.41
C ALA A 146 -0.55 1.87 -12.95
N LEU A 147 0.60 2.50 -12.71
CA LEU A 147 0.93 3.84 -13.19
C LEU A 147 0.87 3.93 -14.71
N ARG A 148 1.44 2.96 -15.43
CA ARG A 148 1.36 2.93 -16.91
C ARG A 148 -0.06 2.75 -17.41
N LEU A 149 -0.87 1.92 -16.75
CA LEU A 149 -2.28 1.72 -17.10
C LEU A 149 -3.08 2.99 -16.89
N LEU A 150 -2.94 3.63 -15.74
CA LEU A 150 -3.64 4.87 -15.39
C LEU A 150 -3.28 6.00 -16.35
N ARG A 151 -1.98 6.26 -16.58
CA ARG A 151 -1.51 7.31 -17.50
C ARG A 151 -1.97 7.08 -18.93
N ARG A 152 -1.93 5.83 -19.41
CA ARG A 152 -2.44 5.48 -20.76
C ARG A 152 -3.94 5.70 -20.87
N ASP A 153 -4.68 5.60 -19.77
CA ASP A 153 -6.12 5.85 -19.70
C ASP A 153 -6.47 7.33 -19.46
N GLY A 154 -5.46 8.22 -19.36
CA GLY A 154 -5.61 9.66 -19.21
C GLY A 154 -5.60 10.17 -17.78
N TRP A 155 -5.38 9.31 -16.78
CA TRP A 155 -5.36 9.71 -15.37
C TRP A 155 -4.04 10.37 -15.00
N GLU A 156 -4.12 11.49 -14.30
CA GLU A 156 -2.99 12.08 -13.58
C GLU A 156 -2.81 11.36 -12.25
N VAL A 157 -1.61 10.83 -12.01
CA VAL A 157 -1.25 10.17 -10.74
C VAL A 157 -0.21 11.02 -10.05
N GLU A 158 -0.50 11.47 -8.85
CA GLU A 158 0.39 12.36 -8.08
C GLU A 158 1.26 11.64 -7.06
N GLY A 159 0.82 10.48 -6.55
CA GLY A 159 1.55 9.77 -5.50
C GLY A 159 1.21 8.31 -5.37
N LEU A 160 2.03 7.63 -4.56
CA LEU A 160 1.84 6.26 -4.11
C LEU A 160 1.89 6.21 -2.58
N LEU A 161 0.85 5.66 -1.96
CA LEU A 161 0.79 5.39 -0.53
C LEU A 161 0.60 3.89 -0.31
N THR A 162 1.44 3.28 0.56
CA THR A 162 1.42 1.83 0.82
C THR A 162 1.34 1.52 2.31
N LEU A 163 0.91 0.32 2.68
CA LEU A 163 1.04 -0.14 4.06
C LEU A 163 2.51 -0.42 4.39
N PHE A 164 3.16 -1.25 3.58
CA PHE A 164 4.53 -1.68 3.83
C PHE A 164 5.48 -1.27 2.71
N ASN A 165 6.66 -0.81 3.10
CA ASN A 165 7.79 -0.63 2.21
C ASN A 165 8.95 -1.55 2.62
N PHE A 166 9.43 -2.35 1.70
CA PHE A 166 10.62 -3.18 1.91
C PHE A 166 11.89 -2.36 1.63
N THR A 167 12.54 -1.87 2.69
CA THR A 167 13.67 -0.93 2.59
C THR A 167 14.94 -1.51 1.93
N TRP A 168 15.03 -2.85 1.79
CA TRP A 168 16.13 -3.50 1.07
C TRP A 168 15.94 -3.53 -0.46
N SER A 169 14.82 -3.01 -0.94
CA SER A 169 14.50 -2.95 -2.37
C SER A 169 14.44 -1.50 -2.85
N SER A 170 14.53 -1.30 -4.15
CA SER A 170 14.50 0.04 -4.78
C SER A 170 13.11 0.42 -5.30
N GLY A 171 12.04 -0.17 -4.75
CA GLY A 171 10.69 0.06 -5.25
C GLY A 171 10.24 1.51 -5.13
N GLN A 172 10.40 2.12 -3.96
CA GLN A 172 10.05 3.54 -3.75
C GLN A 172 10.87 4.48 -4.65
N GLU A 173 12.19 4.24 -4.76
CA GLU A 173 13.07 5.05 -5.60
C GLU A 173 12.63 4.98 -7.07
N ARG A 174 12.24 3.79 -7.54
CA ARG A 174 11.70 3.59 -8.89
C ARG A 174 10.46 4.46 -9.13
N ILE A 175 9.52 4.49 -8.18
CA ILE A 175 8.29 5.27 -8.31
C ILE A 175 8.56 6.77 -8.18
N ARG A 176 9.48 7.17 -7.30
CA ARG A 176 9.93 8.58 -7.21
C ARG A 176 10.57 9.07 -8.51
N ALA A 177 11.33 8.19 -9.19
CA ALA A 177 11.91 8.50 -10.50
C ALA A 177 10.86 8.72 -11.61
N GLU A 178 9.63 8.22 -11.42
CA GLU A 178 8.48 8.49 -12.28
C GLU A 178 7.79 9.84 -11.99
N GLY A 179 8.30 10.60 -11.02
CA GLY A 179 7.78 11.92 -10.65
C GLY A 179 6.72 11.92 -9.57
N LEU A 180 6.45 10.78 -8.92
CA LEU A 180 5.46 10.65 -7.86
C LEU A 180 6.10 10.85 -6.48
N TRP A 181 5.35 11.45 -5.54
CA TRP A 181 5.70 11.27 -4.14
C TRP A 181 5.37 9.82 -3.71
N THR A 182 6.13 9.29 -2.74
CA THR A 182 5.86 7.97 -2.16
C THR A 182 5.89 8.07 -0.65
N ASP A 183 4.97 7.36 -0.01
CA ASP A 183 4.89 7.25 1.43
C ASP A 183 4.44 5.82 1.81
N SER A 184 4.73 5.40 3.04
CA SER A 184 4.30 4.11 3.57
C SER A 184 3.99 4.23 5.06
N LEU A 185 3.03 3.43 5.55
CA LEU A 185 2.76 3.39 6.98
C LEU A 185 3.96 2.84 7.73
N LEU A 186 4.59 1.81 7.18
CA LEU A 186 5.67 1.07 7.82
C LEU A 186 6.79 0.75 6.84
N ASP A 187 7.98 1.04 7.29
CA ASP A 187 9.22 0.58 6.66
C ASP A 187 9.68 -0.73 7.31
N LEU A 188 9.73 -1.80 6.53
CA LEU A 188 10.23 -3.09 6.97
C LEU A 188 11.69 -3.26 6.59
N ASN A 189 12.55 -3.45 7.60
CA ASN A 189 13.96 -3.75 7.43
C ASN A 189 14.29 -5.14 8.01
N LEU A 190 14.29 -6.17 7.16
CA LEU A 190 14.59 -7.54 7.60
C LEU A 190 16.10 -7.82 7.78
N LYS A 191 16.98 -6.84 7.62
CA LYS A 191 18.41 -7.04 7.86
C LYS A 191 18.75 -7.25 9.34
N ASP A 192 17.89 -6.81 10.25
CA ASP A 192 18.12 -6.90 11.69
C ASP A 192 17.70 -8.24 12.31
N GLY A 193 17.01 -9.11 11.56
CA GLY A 193 16.59 -10.44 12.01
C GLY A 193 17.64 -11.56 11.85
N ARG A 194 18.84 -11.26 11.34
CA ARG A 194 19.96 -12.20 11.27
C ARG A 194 21.05 -11.80 12.27
N SER A 195 20.77 -11.89 13.55
CA SER A 195 21.82 -11.87 14.54
C SER A 195 21.77 -13.12 15.41
N SER A 196 22.89 -13.84 15.38
CA SER A 196 23.35 -14.81 16.37
C SER A 196 22.58 -16.12 16.49
N GLY A 197 22.65 -16.98 15.46
CA GLY A 197 22.89 -18.40 15.72
C GLY A 197 24.39 -18.62 15.65
N SER A 198 25.07 -18.55 16.79
CA SER A 198 26.48 -18.88 16.91
C SER A 198 26.70 -20.33 16.49
N ASP A 199 27.46 -20.55 15.43
CA ASP A 199 28.25 -21.77 15.28
C ASP A 199 29.14 -21.90 16.50
N SER A 200 28.92 -22.90 17.27
CA SER A 200 29.91 -23.49 18.19
C SER A 200 29.61 -24.99 18.31
N ALA A 201 30.36 -25.73 17.63
CA ALA A 201 31.05 -26.99 17.89
C ALA A 201 31.08 -27.88 16.64
#